data_ac0e14254b7ef007464043aaa165e6fb
#
_entry.id   ac0e14254b7ef007464043aaa165e6fb
#
_cell.length_a   1.000
_cell.length_b   1.000
_cell.length_c   1.000
_cell.angle_alpha   90.00
_cell.angle_beta   90.00
_cell.angle_gamma   90.00
#
_symmetry.space_group_name_H-M   'P 1'
#
loop_
_entity.id
_entity.type
_entity.pdbx_description
1 polymer ?
#
loop_
_entity_poly.entity_id
_entity_poly.type
_entity_poly.pdbx_seq_one_letter_code
_entity_poly.pdbx_strand_id
1 'polypeptide(L)'
;MSSGPAKAGGHLEYRRFGPPGTGKSTSLARDVGHAVEKFGSAAVLVASYSKAAAIEIASKCDTIEPSHVGTLHAMGLRALGSPRVVDDKALADWNERAPSLRCEVRGKLDADDPLAERETGSGRGDELREAYELLRARRTPRAMWRSDVAAFAGSWEGWKAENALVDFGDMICRPLDECPVAPGAPTVGFFDEAQDFSAAEWALVRRWAGAMDYVVCVGDDDQSIYGFRGADPDAFLSPPLPDAQVRVLSQSYRVPQAVHVLASRWISRVKGRQPKQYAPRLEPDGSVAEGVVRRPFTRLGEREAVTAMVARYAESGRTVAILASCSYMLSGVVAEMRRQGLPFHNPWRKSRGDWNPLTPGRGVSTADRLIAWLGPSRRADGSGWTLEELKRWSSIVSSGTMLARGAKADIAKADELTYADMVRWLPTETLAAGAAGDLLELPHLELSLT
;
A
#
# COMPACT_ATOMS: atom_id res chain seq x y z
N MET A 1 -44.13 -18.47 1.69
CA MET A 1 -43.95 -17.10 1.13
C MET A 1 -42.49 -16.72 1.39
N SER A 2 -41.65 -16.74 0.38
CA SER A 2 -40.27 -16.34 0.54
C SER A 2 -40.26 -14.81 0.71
N SER A 3 -39.92 -14.34 1.90
CA SER A 3 -39.67 -12.93 2.13
C SER A 3 -38.57 -12.51 1.17
N GLY A 4 -38.84 -11.52 0.31
CA GLY A 4 -37.84 -10.96 -0.58
C GLY A 4 -36.65 -10.42 0.21
N PRO A 5 -35.49 -10.17 -0.46
CA PRO A 5 -34.29 -9.72 0.21
C PRO A 5 -34.56 -8.43 1.01
N ALA A 6 -34.08 -8.40 2.27
CA ALA A 6 -34.26 -7.24 3.13
C ALA A 6 -33.35 -6.09 2.68
N LYS A 7 -33.89 -4.87 2.72
CA LYS A 7 -33.12 -3.65 2.41
C LYS A 7 -32.48 -3.11 3.69
N ALA A 8 -31.16 -3.08 3.76
CA ALA A 8 -30.43 -2.42 4.83
C ALA A 8 -30.42 -0.90 4.57
N GLY A 9 -31.08 -0.11 5.43
CA GLY A 9 -31.12 1.36 5.26
C GLY A 9 -31.75 1.85 3.94
N GLY A 10 -32.65 1.05 3.31
CA GLY A 10 -33.35 1.41 2.08
C GLY A 10 -32.72 0.90 0.77
N HIS A 11 -31.55 0.28 0.81
CA HIS A 11 -30.87 -0.35 -0.33
C HIS A 11 -30.59 -1.83 -0.09
N LEU A 12 -30.27 -2.57 -1.16
CA LEU A 12 -29.90 -3.97 -1.08
C LEU A 12 -28.39 -4.12 -0.87
N GLU A 13 -28.01 -4.61 0.30
CA GLU A 13 -26.61 -4.83 0.68
C GLU A 13 -26.30 -6.32 0.80
N TYR A 14 -25.19 -6.75 0.21
CA TYR A 14 -24.64 -8.09 0.39
C TYR A 14 -23.27 -7.99 1.07
N ARG A 15 -23.00 -8.88 2.02
CA ARG A 15 -21.71 -8.97 2.71
C ARG A 15 -21.03 -10.30 2.46
N ARG A 16 -19.76 -10.22 2.12
CA ARG A 16 -18.91 -11.38 1.95
C ARG A 16 -17.75 -11.33 2.92
N PHE A 17 -17.73 -12.26 3.85
CA PHE A 17 -16.65 -12.39 4.81
C PHE A 17 -15.63 -13.39 4.31
N GLY A 18 -14.39 -12.95 4.18
CA GLY A 18 -13.28 -13.76 3.66
C GLY A 18 -12.12 -13.84 4.61
N PRO A 19 -11.98 -14.88 5.43
CA PRO A 19 -10.77 -15.12 6.22
C PRO A 19 -9.49 -15.07 5.38
N PRO A 20 -8.29 -15.04 6.03
CA PRO A 20 -7.03 -14.88 5.30
C PRO A 20 -6.83 -15.91 4.20
N GLY A 21 -6.54 -15.43 2.98
CA GLY A 21 -6.23 -16.29 1.82
C GLY A 21 -7.41 -17.04 1.22
N THR A 22 -8.66 -16.66 1.51
CA THR A 22 -9.86 -17.33 0.97
C THR A 22 -10.31 -16.83 -0.40
N GLY A 23 -9.49 -15.99 -1.06
CA GLY A 23 -9.78 -15.53 -2.42
C GLY A 23 -10.83 -14.41 -2.49
N LYS A 24 -10.91 -13.53 -1.47
CA LYS A 24 -11.80 -12.36 -1.45
C LYS A 24 -11.76 -11.58 -2.78
N SER A 25 -10.61 -11.02 -3.11
CA SER A 25 -10.43 -10.16 -4.29
C SER A 25 -10.71 -10.91 -5.61
N THR A 26 -10.33 -12.21 -5.70
CA THR A 26 -10.64 -13.03 -6.89
C THR A 26 -12.15 -13.28 -7.03
N SER A 27 -12.82 -13.53 -5.90
CA SER A 27 -14.26 -13.72 -5.86
C SER A 27 -15.00 -12.42 -6.21
N LEU A 28 -14.50 -11.28 -5.71
CA LEU A 28 -15.04 -9.96 -6.02
C LEU A 28 -14.86 -9.61 -7.50
N ALA A 29 -13.67 -9.82 -8.05
CA ALA A 29 -13.38 -9.57 -9.47
C ALA A 29 -14.31 -10.37 -10.41
N ARG A 30 -14.66 -11.61 -10.05
CA ARG A 30 -15.64 -12.42 -10.80
C ARG A 30 -17.03 -11.78 -10.77
N ASP A 31 -17.48 -11.33 -9.61
CA ASP A 31 -18.78 -10.68 -9.49
C ASP A 31 -18.83 -9.34 -10.23
N VAL A 32 -17.73 -8.58 -10.20
CA VAL A 32 -17.57 -7.36 -11.00
C VAL A 32 -17.68 -7.67 -12.50
N GLY A 33 -16.99 -8.72 -12.99
CA GLY A 33 -17.07 -9.14 -14.39
C GLY A 33 -18.52 -9.47 -14.79
N HIS A 34 -19.24 -10.27 -14.01
CA HIS A 34 -20.65 -10.57 -14.25
C HIS A 34 -21.55 -9.32 -14.22
N ALA A 35 -21.25 -8.36 -13.34
CA ALA A 35 -22.00 -7.10 -13.29
C ALA A 35 -21.76 -6.24 -14.52
N VAL A 36 -20.50 -6.17 -14.99
CA VAL A 36 -20.15 -5.44 -16.23
C VAL A 36 -20.83 -6.09 -17.45
N GLU A 37 -20.86 -7.41 -17.55
CA GLU A 37 -21.58 -8.13 -18.61
C GLU A 37 -23.07 -7.81 -18.60
N LYS A 38 -23.67 -7.73 -17.41
CA LYS A 38 -25.11 -7.53 -17.24
C LYS A 38 -25.56 -6.08 -17.39
N PHE A 39 -24.82 -5.13 -16.85
CA PHE A 39 -25.24 -3.73 -16.70
C PHE A 39 -24.39 -2.75 -17.54
N GLY A 40 -23.27 -3.21 -18.08
CA GLY A 40 -22.27 -2.36 -18.77
C GLY A 40 -21.24 -1.78 -17.80
N SER A 41 -20.07 -1.44 -18.35
CA SER A 41 -18.90 -0.94 -17.57
C SER A 41 -19.20 0.36 -16.81
N ALA A 42 -19.97 1.27 -17.40
CA ALA A 42 -20.34 2.55 -16.80
C ALA A 42 -21.34 2.42 -15.63
N ALA A 43 -22.01 1.27 -15.50
CA ALA A 43 -22.97 1.02 -14.42
C ALA A 43 -22.35 0.40 -13.17
N VAL A 44 -21.05 0.10 -13.19
CA VAL A 44 -20.34 -0.60 -12.10
C VAL A 44 -19.32 0.30 -11.43
N LEU A 45 -19.39 0.43 -10.10
CA LEU A 45 -18.40 1.11 -9.26
C LEU A 45 -17.63 0.09 -8.45
N VAL A 46 -16.30 0.24 -8.41
CA VAL A 46 -15.41 -0.55 -7.52
C VAL A 46 -14.59 0.39 -6.67
N ALA A 47 -14.74 0.29 -5.37
CA ALA A 47 -13.91 1.02 -4.44
C ALA A 47 -13.24 0.10 -3.40
N SER A 48 -12.00 0.40 -3.05
CA SER A 48 -11.26 -0.29 -2.01
C SER A 48 -10.64 0.70 -1.04
N TYR A 49 -10.22 0.19 0.11
CA TYR A 49 -9.48 0.99 1.09
C TYR A 49 -8.11 1.43 0.55
N SER A 50 -7.44 0.63 -0.27
CA SER A 50 -6.14 0.96 -0.85
C SER A 50 -6.17 0.99 -2.38
N LYS A 51 -5.33 1.87 -2.96
CA LYS A 51 -5.14 1.95 -4.42
C LYS A 51 -4.63 0.63 -5.00
N ALA A 52 -3.69 -0.02 -4.31
CA ALA A 52 -3.12 -1.28 -4.76
C ALA A 52 -4.19 -2.37 -4.90
N ALA A 53 -5.10 -2.49 -3.92
CA ALA A 53 -6.20 -3.44 -3.98
C ALA A 53 -7.20 -3.09 -5.10
N ALA A 54 -7.53 -1.80 -5.27
CA ALA A 54 -8.39 -1.36 -6.37
C ALA A 54 -7.79 -1.69 -7.75
N ILE A 55 -6.48 -1.44 -7.94
CA ILE A 55 -5.76 -1.78 -9.18
C ILE A 55 -5.73 -3.30 -9.40
N GLU A 56 -5.51 -4.09 -8.34
CA GLU A 56 -5.53 -5.55 -8.43
C GLU A 56 -6.89 -6.07 -8.92
N ILE A 57 -7.99 -5.51 -8.42
CA ILE A 57 -9.33 -5.88 -8.88
C ILE A 57 -9.52 -5.45 -10.34
N ALA A 58 -9.14 -4.22 -10.69
CA ALA A 58 -9.25 -3.70 -12.05
C ALA A 58 -8.44 -4.54 -13.04
N SER A 59 -7.21 -4.96 -12.69
CA SER A 59 -6.36 -5.80 -13.55
C SER A 59 -6.94 -7.19 -13.84
N LYS A 60 -7.88 -7.64 -13.03
CA LYS A 60 -8.61 -8.91 -13.22
C LYS A 60 -9.94 -8.72 -13.98
N CYS A 61 -10.29 -7.48 -14.30
CA CYS A 61 -11.55 -7.09 -14.94
C CYS A 61 -11.25 -6.07 -16.05
N ASP A 62 -10.74 -6.53 -17.19
CA ASP A 62 -10.27 -5.71 -18.33
C ASP A 62 -11.35 -4.79 -18.95
N THR A 63 -12.59 -4.90 -18.51
CA THR A 63 -13.76 -4.26 -19.13
C THR A 63 -14.40 -3.15 -18.30
N ILE A 64 -13.90 -2.86 -17.07
CA ILE A 64 -14.46 -1.81 -16.23
C ILE A 64 -13.90 -0.43 -16.61
N GLU A 65 -14.75 0.60 -16.55
CA GLU A 65 -14.35 1.99 -16.78
C GLU A 65 -13.30 2.44 -15.73
N PRO A 66 -12.09 2.89 -16.12
CA PRO A 66 -11.04 3.25 -15.17
C PRO A 66 -11.45 4.35 -14.17
N SER A 67 -12.36 5.25 -14.59
CA SER A 67 -12.90 6.30 -13.71
C SER A 67 -13.80 5.75 -12.60
N HIS A 68 -14.28 4.53 -12.73
CA HIS A 68 -15.15 3.86 -11.76
C HIS A 68 -14.38 2.88 -10.82
N VAL A 69 -13.06 2.89 -10.89
CA VAL A 69 -12.20 2.09 -10.00
C VAL A 69 -11.27 3.00 -9.19
N GLY A 70 -11.15 2.77 -7.89
CA GLY A 70 -10.24 3.54 -7.05
C GLY A 70 -10.48 3.37 -5.56
N THR A 71 -10.00 4.34 -4.78
CA THR A 71 -10.33 4.44 -3.35
C THR A 71 -11.61 5.25 -3.16
N LEU A 72 -12.27 5.12 -2.00
CA LEU A 72 -13.42 5.96 -1.67
C LEU A 72 -13.06 7.45 -1.71
N HIS A 73 -11.85 7.81 -1.28
CA HIS A 73 -11.36 9.20 -1.35
C HIS A 73 -11.28 9.70 -2.80
N ALA A 74 -10.75 8.90 -3.72
CA ALA A 74 -10.68 9.25 -5.14
C ALA A 74 -12.09 9.40 -5.75
N MET A 75 -13.04 8.54 -5.36
CA MET A 75 -14.43 8.66 -5.78
C MET A 75 -15.09 9.92 -5.22
N GLY A 76 -14.86 10.22 -3.94
CA GLY A 76 -15.38 11.43 -3.30
C GLY A 76 -14.82 12.71 -3.92
N LEU A 77 -13.52 12.73 -4.25
CA LEU A 77 -12.90 13.83 -4.96
C LEU A 77 -13.55 14.07 -6.33
N ARG A 78 -13.80 12.99 -7.10
CA ARG A 78 -14.51 13.06 -8.39
C ARG A 78 -15.95 13.55 -8.24
N ALA A 79 -16.67 13.09 -7.20
CA ALA A 79 -18.03 13.53 -6.92
C ALA A 79 -18.11 15.04 -6.65
N LEU A 80 -17.07 15.63 -6.08
CA LEU A 80 -16.93 17.08 -5.85
C LEU A 80 -16.45 17.87 -7.09
N GLY A 81 -16.27 17.23 -8.25
CA GLY A 81 -15.74 17.87 -9.44
C GLY A 81 -14.23 18.06 -9.45
N SER A 82 -13.50 17.26 -8.66
CA SER A 82 -12.02 17.26 -8.56
C SER A 82 -11.43 18.63 -8.15
N PRO A 83 -11.87 19.24 -7.05
CA PRO A 83 -11.30 20.48 -6.56
C PRO A 83 -9.83 20.30 -6.19
N ARG A 84 -9.14 21.44 -6.01
CA ARG A 84 -7.73 21.43 -5.61
C ARG A 84 -7.57 20.88 -4.19
N VAL A 85 -6.68 19.92 -4.04
CA VAL A 85 -6.34 19.31 -2.73
C VAL A 85 -5.25 20.14 -2.06
N VAL A 86 -5.26 20.19 -0.73
CA VAL A 86 -4.19 20.81 0.08
C VAL A 86 -2.87 20.12 -0.27
N ASP A 87 -1.98 20.85 -0.91
CA ASP A 87 -0.62 20.46 -1.32
C ASP A 87 0.43 21.20 -0.48
N ASP A 88 1.71 20.88 -0.72
CA ASP A 88 2.84 21.50 -0.01
C ASP A 88 2.85 23.02 -0.13
N LYS A 89 2.45 23.57 -1.29
CA LYS A 89 2.40 25.01 -1.53
C LYS A 89 1.26 25.66 -0.75
N ALA A 90 0.09 25.03 -0.72
CA ALA A 90 -1.03 25.51 0.07
C ALA A 90 -0.70 25.45 1.57
N LEU A 91 -0.01 24.39 2.01
CA LEU A 91 0.37 24.24 3.41
C LEU A 91 1.42 25.29 3.85
N ALA A 92 2.29 25.74 2.94
CA ALA A 92 3.19 26.87 3.21
C ALA A 92 2.40 28.17 3.51
N ASP A 93 1.36 28.47 2.73
CA ASP A 93 0.46 29.62 3.01
C ASP A 93 -0.25 29.49 4.36
N TRP A 94 -0.76 28.31 4.69
CA TRP A 94 -1.31 28.05 6.03
C TRP A 94 -0.31 28.33 7.14
N ASN A 95 0.92 27.84 6.99
CA ASN A 95 1.98 27.98 7.98
C ASN A 95 2.44 29.44 8.19
N GLU A 96 2.32 30.27 7.16
CA GLU A 96 2.56 31.72 7.27
C GLU A 96 1.43 32.44 8.01
N ARG A 97 0.17 32.05 7.73
CA ARG A 97 -1.02 32.65 8.36
C ARG A 97 -1.23 32.21 9.81
N ALA A 98 -0.87 30.98 10.12
CA ALA A 98 -1.07 30.36 11.43
C ALA A 98 0.22 29.80 12.03
N PRO A 99 1.24 30.62 12.36
CA PRO A 99 2.56 30.14 12.79
C PRO A 99 2.53 29.27 14.06
N SER A 100 1.57 29.48 14.96
CA SER A 100 1.38 28.66 16.16
C SER A 100 0.70 27.33 15.91
N LEU A 101 0.11 27.15 14.73
CA LEU A 101 -0.61 25.96 14.28
C LEU A 101 0.03 25.37 13.02
N ARG A 102 1.33 25.55 12.88
CA ARG A 102 2.08 25.00 11.74
C ARG A 102 1.86 23.51 11.62
N CYS A 103 1.63 23.08 10.39
CA CYS A 103 1.51 21.69 10.00
C CYS A 103 2.68 21.32 9.09
N GLU A 104 3.26 20.16 9.31
CA GLU A 104 4.31 19.64 8.43
C GLU A 104 3.72 19.05 7.17
N VAL A 105 4.52 19.14 6.10
CA VAL A 105 4.26 18.45 4.85
C VAL A 105 4.37 16.95 5.12
N ARG A 106 3.26 16.28 5.09
CA ARG A 106 3.25 14.82 5.13
C ARG A 106 3.57 14.36 3.72
N GLY A 107 4.75 13.86 3.44
CA GLY A 107 5.28 13.43 2.13
C GLY A 107 4.26 13.33 0.99
N LYS A 108 4.61 13.18 -0.25
CA LYS A 108 3.61 13.20 -1.35
C LYS A 108 2.43 12.32 -0.97
N LEU A 109 1.36 13.00 -0.53
CA LEU A 109 0.06 12.38 -0.34
C LEU A 109 -0.33 11.81 -1.70
N ASP A 110 -0.09 10.53 -1.89
CA ASP A 110 -0.79 9.81 -2.92
C ASP A 110 -2.24 9.77 -2.44
N ALA A 111 -3.09 10.62 -3.02
CA ALA A 111 -4.51 10.68 -2.71
C ALA A 111 -5.18 9.31 -2.84
N ASP A 112 -4.48 8.40 -3.48
CA ASP A 112 -4.87 7.04 -3.76
C ASP A 112 -4.26 6.02 -2.78
N ASP A 113 -3.37 6.41 -1.83
CA ASP A 113 -2.79 5.50 -0.84
C ASP A 113 -3.00 6.01 0.59
N PRO A 114 -4.13 5.67 1.24
CA PRO A 114 -4.38 6.01 2.63
C PRO A 114 -3.43 5.29 3.60
N LEU A 115 -2.67 4.30 3.12
CA LEU A 115 -1.68 3.53 3.89
C LEU A 115 -0.28 4.16 3.86
N ALA A 116 -0.02 5.15 2.98
CA ALA A 116 1.25 5.87 2.99
C ALA A 116 1.57 6.30 4.43
N GLU A 117 2.72 5.88 4.96
CA GLU A 117 3.15 6.21 6.31
C GLU A 117 3.13 7.74 6.43
N ARG A 118 2.21 8.22 7.23
CA ARG A 118 2.21 9.60 7.68
C ARG A 118 3.32 9.69 8.72
N GLU A 119 4.45 10.26 8.35
CA GLU A 119 5.37 10.75 9.36
C GLU A 119 4.56 11.77 10.19
N THR A 120 4.30 11.43 11.44
CA THR A 120 3.59 12.31 12.35
C THR A 120 4.47 13.52 12.57
N GLY A 121 4.03 14.68 12.10
CA GLY A 121 4.66 15.94 12.46
C GLY A 121 4.63 16.09 13.99
N SER A 122 5.68 16.61 14.57
CA SER A 122 5.84 16.75 16.01
C SER A 122 5.22 18.07 16.56
N GLY A 123 4.64 18.88 15.70
CA GLY A 123 4.13 20.20 16.04
C GLY A 123 2.67 20.16 16.55
N ARG A 124 2.33 21.22 17.33
CA ARG A 124 0.96 21.38 17.85
C ARG A 124 -0.11 21.40 16.75
N GLY A 125 0.19 21.98 15.58
CA GLY A 125 -0.71 22.00 14.44
C GLY A 125 -0.99 20.60 13.90
N ASP A 126 0.04 19.75 13.84
CA ASP A 126 -0.11 18.36 13.38
C ASP A 126 -0.96 17.52 14.33
N GLU A 127 -0.73 17.64 15.65
CA GLU A 127 -1.55 16.97 16.66
C GLU A 127 -3.04 17.34 16.53
N LEU A 128 -3.33 18.64 16.35
CA LEU A 128 -4.69 19.13 16.21
C LEU A 128 -5.32 18.69 14.89
N ARG A 129 -4.56 18.69 13.81
CA ARG A 129 -5.00 18.20 12.50
C ARG A 129 -5.34 16.70 12.54
N GLU A 130 -4.51 15.90 13.19
CA GLU A 130 -4.76 14.45 13.37
C GLU A 130 -6.03 14.21 14.19
N ALA A 131 -6.17 14.93 15.30
CA ALA A 131 -7.37 14.84 16.13
C ALA A 131 -8.63 15.26 15.34
N TYR A 132 -8.56 16.34 14.57
CA TYR A 132 -9.63 16.82 13.70
C TYR A 132 -10.02 15.79 12.63
N GLU A 133 -9.04 15.23 11.91
CA GLU A 133 -9.27 14.19 10.90
C GLU A 133 -9.92 12.94 11.51
N LEU A 134 -9.43 12.49 12.68
CA LEU A 134 -9.95 11.30 13.37
C LEU A 134 -11.40 11.50 13.86
N LEU A 135 -11.72 12.68 14.42
CA LEU A 135 -13.07 13.00 14.88
C LEU A 135 -14.07 13.04 13.72
N ARG A 136 -13.65 13.54 12.56
CA ARG A 136 -14.46 13.52 11.33
C ARG A 136 -14.65 12.09 10.81
N ALA A 137 -13.58 11.32 10.72
CA ALA A 137 -13.63 9.91 10.29
C ALA A 137 -14.58 9.09 11.16
N ARG A 138 -14.60 9.34 12.47
CA ARG A 138 -15.53 8.72 13.43
C ARG A 138 -16.91 9.33 13.46
N ARG A 139 -17.16 10.41 12.71
CA ARG A 139 -18.41 11.20 12.77
C ARG A 139 -18.76 11.67 14.18
N THR A 140 -17.76 11.98 14.98
CA THR A 140 -17.97 12.49 16.34
C THR A 140 -18.67 13.85 16.28
N PRO A 141 -19.81 14.05 16.97
CA PRO A 141 -20.52 15.32 16.96
C PRO A 141 -19.62 16.49 17.41
N ARG A 142 -19.66 17.63 16.73
CA ARG A 142 -18.80 18.80 17.04
C ARG A 142 -18.93 19.26 18.48
N ALA A 143 -20.10 19.13 19.09
CA ALA A 143 -20.31 19.48 20.51
C ALA A 143 -19.47 18.64 21.48
N MET A 144 -18.97 17.50 21.04
CA MET A 144 -18.10 16.60 21.82
C MET A 144 -16.61 16.84 21.57
N TRP A 145 -16.25 17.75 20.67
CA TRP A 145 -14.86 18.03 20.37
C TRP A 145 -14.22 18.86 21.48
N ARG A 146 -12.95 18.60 21.74
CA ARG A 146 -12.16 19.46 22.63
C ARG A 146 -12.12 20.89 22.04
N SER A 147 -12.15 21.90 22.91
CA SER A 147 -12.21 23.30 22.48
C SER A 147 -11.04 23.72 21.57
N ASP A 148 -9.84 23.17 21.82
CA ASP A 148 -8.66 23.46 21.00
C ASP A 148 -8.74 22.82 19.60
N VAL A 149 -9.30 21.61 19.49
CA VAL A 149 -9.55 20.96 18.19
C VAL A 149 -10.67 21.68 17.44
N ALA A 150 -11.73 22.10 18.13
CA ALA A 150 -12.83 22.86 17.53
C ALA A 150 -12.36 24.25 17.02
N ALA A 151 -11.47 24.93 17.75
CA ALA A 151 -10.87 26.19 17.31
C ALA A 151 -9.96 25.98 16.09
N PHE A 152 -9.10 24.96 16.11
CA PHE A 152 -8.29 24.59 14.95
C PHE A 152 -9.17 24.31 13.73
N ALA A 153 -10.20 23.49 13.89
CA ALA A 153 -11.14 23.15 12.82
C ALA A 153 -11.76 24.38 12.17
N GLY A 154 -12.23 25.35 12.99
CA GLY A 154 -12.81 26.62 12.48
C GLY A 154 -11.80 27.39 11.61
N SER A 155 -10.56 27.53 12.08
CA SER A 155 -9.51 28.22 11.33
C SER A 155 -9.11 27.46 10.05
N TRP A 156 -8.93 26.14 10.15
CA TRP A 156 -8.54 25.27 9.03
C TRP A 156 -9.60 25.21 7.92
N GLU A 157 -10.86 25.05 8.30
CA GLU A 157 -11.99 25.02 7.37
C GLU A 157 -12.21 26.38 6.70
N GLY A 158 -12.10 27.49 7.48
CA GLY A 158 -12.17 28.84 6.92
C GLY A 158 -11.07 29.09 5.88
N TRP A 159 -9.83 28.77 6.22
CA TRP A 159 -8.69 28.89 5.30
C TRP A 159 -8.88 28.05 4.03
N LYS A 160 -9.33 26.80 4.15
CA LYS A 160 -9.62 25.96 2.97
C LYS A 160 -10.72 26.55 2.10
N ALA A 161 -11.78 27.07 2.70
CA ALA A 161 -12.89 27.69 1.99
C ALA A 161 -12.44 28.93 1.20
N GLU A 162 -11.64 29.83 1.82
CA GLU A 162 -11.08 31.02 1.19
C GLU A 162 -10.21 30.68 -0.03
N ASN A 163 -9.52 29.54 -0.02
CA ASN A 163 -8.58 29.12 -1.05
C ASN A 163 -9.16 28.07 -2.02
N ALA A 164 -10.45 27.75 -1.92
CA ALA A 164 -11.12 26.71 -2.70
C ALA A 164 -10.40 25.34 -2.63
N LEU A 165 -9.93 24.97 -1.42
CA LEU A 165 -9.17 23.75 -1.16
C LEU A 165 -10.03 22.69 -0.46
N VAL A 166 -9.65 21.43 -0.67
CA VAL A 166 -10.18 20.29 0.08
C VAL A 166 -9.02 19.51 0.73
N ASP A 167 -9.26 18.95 1.91
CA ASP A 167 -8.37 17.97 2.53
C ASP A 167 -8.92 16.53 2.34
N PHE A 168 -8.20 15.54 2.87
CA PHE A 168 -8.62 14.14 2.77
C PHE A 168 -9.98 13.88 3.44
N GLY A 169 -10.20 14.46 4.61
CA GLY A 169 -11.49 14.35 5.30
C GLY A 169 -12.63 14.95 4.47
N ASP A 170 -12.37 16.02 3.72
CA ASP A 170 -13.38 16.63 2.85
C ASP A 170 -13.78 15.73 1.69
N MET A 171 -12.84 14.91 1.17
CA MET A 171 -13.15 13.96 0.09
C MET A 171 -14.17 12.89 0.49
N ILE A 172 -14.40 12.70 1.78
CA ILE A 172 -15.42 11.79 2.31
C ILE A 172 -16.62 12.54 2.88
N CYS A 173 -16.38 13.53 3.74
CA CYS A 173 -17.44 14.21 4.48
C CYS A 173 -18.29 15.14 3.59
N ARG A 174 -17.66 15.86 2.65
CA ARG A 174 -18.42 16.74 1.75
C ARG A 174 -19.30 15.98 0.76
N PRO A 175 -18.82 14.91 0.07
CA PRO A 175 -19.71 14.09 -0.75
C PRO A 175 -20.83 13.44 0.06
N LEU A 176 -20.58 13.07 1.32
CA LEU A 176 -21.62 12.57 2.20
C LEU A 176 -22.77 13.57 2.38
N ASP A 177 -22.48 14.87 2.44
CA ASP A 177 -23.48 15.92 2.62
C ASP A 177 -24.04 16.45 1.28
N GLU A 178 -23.18 16.63 0.28
CA GLU A 178 -23.46 17.36 -0.97
C GLU A 178 -23.84 16.45 -2.16
N CYS A 179 -23.37 15.18 -2.17
CA CYS A 179 -23.49 14.29 -3.35
C CYS A 179 -24.32 13.03 -3.02
N PRO A 180 -25.63 13.03 -3.29
CA PRO A 180 -26.50 11.88 -2.98
C PRO A 180 -26.21 10.64 -3.85
N VAL A 181 -25.51 10.80 -4.97
CA VAL A 181 -25.21 9.75 -5.94
C VAL A 181 -23.70 9.69 -6.15
N ALA A 182 -23.16 8.48 -6.30
CA ALA A 182 -21.75 8.28 -6.63
C ALA A 182 -21.39 8.84 -8.02
N PRO A 183 -20.14 9.22 -8.30
CA PRO A 183 -19.73 9.71 -9.60
C PRO A 183 -20.06 8.70 -10.71
N GLY A 184 -20.60 9.17 -11.84
CA GLY A 184 -21.05 8.33 -12.94
C GLY A 184 -22.41 7.67 -12.72
N ALA A 185 -23.10 7.88 -11.60
CA ALA A 185 -24.40 7.29 -11.26
C ALA A 185 -24.48 5.77 -11.51
N PRO A 186 -23.57 4.98 -10.90
CA PRO A 186 -23.51 3.54 -11.11
C PRO A 186 -24.77 2.84 -10.58
N THR A 187 -25.14 1.74 -11.25
CA THR A 187 -26.27 0.90 -10.84
C THR A 187 -25.89 -0.08 -9.72
N VAL A 188 -24.62 -0.48 -9.67
CA VAL A 188 -24.12 -1.42 -8.68
C VAL A 188 -22.76 -1.01 -8.13
N GLY A 189 -22.51 -1.30 -6.85
CA GLY A 189 -21.26 -0.97 -6.17
C GLY A 189 -20.57 -2.18 -5.53
N PHE A 190 -19.26 -2.23 -5.66
CA PHE A 190 -18.41 -3.25 -5.04
C PHE A 190 -17.36 -2.57 -4.16
N PHE A 191 -17.29 -2.98 -2.89
CA PHE A 191 -16.43 -2.38 -1.88
C PHE A 191 -15.54 -3.46 -1.26
N ASP A 192 -14.23 -3.36 -1.47
CA ASP A 192 -13.23 -4.30 -0.94
C ASP A 192 -12.53 -3.74 0.31
N GLU A 193 -12.01 -4.63 1.14
CA GLU A 193 -11.42 -4.34 2.45
C GLU A 193 -12.32 -3.45 3.32
N ALA A 194 -13.61 -3.74 3.29
CA ALA A 194 -14.65 -2.93 3.90
C ALA A 194 -14.54 -2.83 5.44
N GLN A 195 -13.84 -3.76 6.10
CA GLN A 195 -13.56 -3.71 7.54
C GLN A 195 -12.66 -2.53 7.94
N ASP A 196 -11.93 -1.95 7.00
CA ASP A 196 -11.01 -0.85 7.26
C ASP A 196 -11.62 0.53 6.98
N PHE A 197 -12.87 0.58 6.51
CA PHE A 197 -13.59 1.84 6.33
C PHE A 197 -13.93 2.48 7.67
N SER A 198 -13.76 3.80 7.74
CA SER A 198 -14.20 4.62 8.86
C SER A 198 -15.74 4.76 8.90
N ALA A 199 -16.28 5.24 10.02
CA ALA A 199 -17.70 5.51 10.14
C ALA A 199 -18.20 6.53 9.08
N ALA A 200 -17.37 7.50 8.69
CA ALA A 200 -17.70 8.47 7.63
C ALA A 200 -17.73 7.80 6.24
N GLU A 201 -16.76 6.95 5.94
CA GLU A 201 -16.72 6.19 4.68
C GLU A 201 -17.90 5.23 4.58
N TRP A 202 -18.25 4.53 5.65
CA TRP A 202 -19.46 3.70 5.69
C TRP A 202 -20.74 4.49 5.45
N ALA A 203 -20.84 5.68 6.04
CA ALA A 203 -21.98 6.56 5.82
C ALA A 203 -22.08 7.00 4.34
N LEU A 204 -20.93 7.30 3.70
CA LEU A 204 -20.86 7.66 2.29
C LEU A 204 -21.27 6.48 1.39
N VAL A 205 -20.71 5.29 1.64
CA VAL A 205 -21.09 4.05 0.91
C VAL A 205 -22.58 3.84 0.96
N ARG A 206 -23.21 3.92 2.15
CA ARG A 206 -24.65 3.69 2.32
C ARG A 206 -25.51 4.80 1.71
N ARG A 207 -25.02 6.05 1.73
CA ARG A 207 -25.71 7.13 1.02
C ARG A 207 -25.75 6.89 -0.47
N TRP A 208 -24.63 6.55 -1.07
CA TRP A 208 -24.56 6.23 -2.51
C TRP A 208 -25.32 4.95 -2.87
N ALA A 209 -25.24 3.93 -2.02
CA ALA A 209 -25.98 2.69 -2.19
C ALA A 209 -27.51 2.90 -2.28
N GLY A 210 -28.04 3.95 -1.63
CA GLY A 210 -29.45 4.33 -1.75
C GLY A 210 -29.91 4.64 -3.16
N ALA A 211 -29.00 5.00 -4.07
CA ALA A 211 -29.27 5.24 -5.50
C ALA A 211 -28.88 4.05 -6.40
N MET A 212 -28.43 2.94 -5.83
CA MET A 212 -28.00 1.72 -6.54
C MET A 212 -29.03 0.59 -6.37
N ASP A 213 -29.05 -0.36 -7.29
CA ASP A 213 -29.87 -1.58 -7.16
C ASP A 213 -29.37 -2.43 -6.01
N TYR A 214 -28.05 -2.61 -5.93
CA TYR A 214 -27.40 -3.30 -4.82
C TYR A 214 -25.92 -2.95 -4.68
N VAL A 215 -25.39 -3.25 -3.49
CA VAL A 215 -23.95 -3.17 -3.21
C VAL A 215 -23.44 -4.49 -2.64
N VAL A 216 -22.19 -4.81 -2.91
CA VAL A 216 -21.46 -5.96 -2.37
C VAL A 216 -20.26 -5.43 -1.58
N CYS A 217 -20.27 -5.66 -0.27
CA CYS A 217 -19.17 -5.30 0.62
C CYS A 217 -18.38 -6.55 1.00
N VAL A 218 -17.09 -6.55 0.73
CA VAL A 218 -16.18 -7.68 0.97
C VAL A 218 -15.14 -7.27 1.99
N GLY A 219 -14.88 -8.15 2.96
CA GLY A 219 -13.89 -7.84 3.99
C GLY A 219 -13.69 -8.99 4.99
N ASP A 220 -12.91 -8.72 6.00
CA ASP A 220 -12.72 -9.59 7.14
C ASP A 220 -12.58 -8.77 8.43
N ASP A 221 -13.64 -8.69 9.21
CA ASP A 221 -13.69 -7.93 10.47
C ASP A 221 -12.60 -8.39 11.46
N ASP A 222 -12.13 -9.64 11.35
CA ASP A 222 -11.00 -10.14 12.15
C ASP A 222 -9.64 -9.54 11.74
N GLN A 223 -9.55 -8.90 10.58
CA GLN A 223 -8.34 -8.27 10.06
C GLN A 223 -8.34 -6.74 10.16
N SER A 224 -9.35 -6.13 10.78
CA SER A 224 -9.36 -4.68 10.99
C SER A 224 -8.30 -4.25 11.99
N ILE A 225 -7.27 -3.54 11.52
CA ILE A 225 -6.13 -3.07 12.33
C ILE A 225 -5.98 -1.55 12.31
N TYR A 226 -6.83 -0.83 11.58
CA TYR A 226 -6.76 0.62 11.39
C TYR A 226 -7.71 1.42 12.29
N GLY A 227 -8.13 0.87 13.43
CA GLY A 227 -8.98 1.57 14.40
C GLY A 227 -8.38 2.91 14.88
N PHE A 228 -7.05 3.04 14.93
CA PHE A 228 -6.35 4.29 15.24
C PHE A 228 -6.51 5.37 14.13
N ARG A 229 -6.91 4.99 12.91
CA ARG A 229 -7.27 5.88 11.79
C ARG A 229 -8.79 6.08 11.65
N GLY A 230 -9.57 5.49 12.55
CA GLY A 230 -11.02 5.63 12.55
C GLY A 230 -11.77 4.49 11.85
N ALA A 231 -11.08 3.39 11.46
CA ALA A 231 -11.76 2.20 10.96
C ALA A 231 -12.81 1.72 11.95
N ASP A 232 -13.98 1.34 11.43
CA ASP A 232 -15.16 0.96 12.20
C ASP A 232 -15.69 -0.41 11.72
N PRO A 233 -15.10 -1.51 12.21
CA PRO A 233 -15.58 -2.85 11.87
C PRO A 233 -17.01 -3.12 12.36
N ASP A 234 -17.48 -2.44 13.40
CA ASP A 234 -18.86 -2.57 13.87
C ASP A 234 -19.84 -2.00 12.83
N ALA A 235 -19.46 -0.93 12.11
CA ALA A 235 -20.23 -0.41 10.99
C ALA A 235 -20.29 -1.38 9.82
N PHE A 236 -19.24 -2.20 9.61
CA PHE A 236 -19.26 -3.30 8.64
C PHE A 236 -20.24 -4.41 9.04
N LEU A 237 -20.36 -4.71 10.31
CA LEU A 237 -21.24 -5.76 10.82
C LEU A 237 -22.71 -5.29 10.96
N SER A 238 -22.94 -3.99 11.05
CA SER A 238 -24.24 -3.38 11.33
C SER A 238 -24.86 -2.73 10.07
N PRO A 239 -26.18 -2.73 9.87
CA PRO A 239 -27.15 -3.54 10.61
C PRO A 239 -27.01 -5.04 10.28
N PRO A 240 -27.50 -5.95 11.11
CA PRO A 240 -27.56 -7.37 10.77
C PRO A 240 -28.31 -7.59 9.45
N LEU A 241 -27.77 -8.44 8.59
CA LEU A 241 -28.39 -8.81 7.33
C LEU A 241 -28.96 -10.23 7.40
N PRO A 242 -30.00 -10.55 6.60
CA PRO A 242 -30.46 -11.92 6.44
C PRO A 242 -29.36 -12.85 5.92
N ASP A 243 -29.40 -14.12 6.30
CA ASP A 243 -28.39 -15.13 5.89
C ASP A 243 -28.23 -15.21 4.36
N ALA A 244 -29.30 -14.99 3.60
CA ALA A 244 -29.24 -14.97 2.13
C ALA A 244 -28.38 -13.83 1.55
N GLN A 245 -28.11 -12.80 2.34
CA GLN A 245 -27.29 -11.64 1.95
C GLN A 245 -25.87 -11.70 2.56
N VAL A 246 -25.58 -12.73 3.35
CA VAL A 246 -24.30 -12.93 4.02
C VAL A 246 -23.63 -14.20 3.50
N ARG A 247 -22.38 -14.10 3.11
CA ARG A 247 -21.59 -15.26 2.68
C ARG A 247 -20.23 -15.26 3.37
N VAL A 248 -19.86 -16.41 3.94
CA VAL A 248 -18.51 -16.66 4.46
C VAL A 248 -17.76 -17.55 3.48
N LEU A 249 -16.55 -17.13 3.07
CA LEU A 249 -15.65 -17.96 2.27
C LEU A 249 -14.96 -18.96 3.20
N SER A 250 -15.04 -20.25 2.88
CA SER A 250 -14.70 -21.33 3.80
C SER A 250 -13.40 -22.07 3.51
N GLN A 251 -12.70 -21.76 2.42
CA GLN A 251 -11.43 -22.41 2.07
C GLN A 251 -10.31 -21.40 1.93
N SER A 252 -9.26 -21.55 2.73
CA SER A 252 -8.03 -20.78 2.54
C SER A 252 -7.10 -21.45 1.52
N TYR A 253 -6.57 -20.68 0.59
CA TYR A 253 -5.55 -21.09 -0.39
C TYR A 253 -4.14 -20.65 0.03
N ARG A 254 -4.00 -20.09 1.24
CA ARG A 254 -2.74 -19.50 1.72
C ARG A 254 -2.30 -20.09 3.05
N VAL A 255 -3.20 -20.20 4.02
CA VAL A 255 -2.88 -20.43 5.42
C VAL A 255 -2.74 -21.92 5.71
N PRO A 256 -1.56 -22.42 6.09
CA PRO A 256 -1.38 -23.83 6.45
C PRO A 256 -1.98 -24.14 7.84
N GLN A 257 -2.20 -25.43 8.14
CA GLN A 257 -2.87 -25.96 9.32
C GLN A 257 -2.34 -25.40 10.65
N ALA A 258 -1.03 -25.46 10.87
CA ALA A 258 -0.43 -25.00 12.13
C ALA A 258 -0.67 -23.51 12.38
N VAL A 259 -0.61 -22.67 11.34
CA VAL A 259 -0.90 -21.23 11.43
C VAL A 259 -2.41 -21.00 11.63
N HIS A 260 -3.24 -21.75 10.90
CA HIS A 260 -4.70 -21.68 11.02
C HIS A 260 -5.17 -21.95 12.44
N VAL A 261 -4.67 -23.05 13.07
CA VAL A 261 -5.02 -23.42 14.45
C VAL A 261 -4.64 -22.32 15.44
N LEU A 262 -3.42 -21.76 15.32
CA LEU A 262 -2.98 -20.69 16.19
C LEU A 262 -3.81 -19.42 16.02
N ALA A 263 -4.04 -19.00 14.77
CA ALA A 263 -4.80 -17.81 14.44
C ALA A 263 -6.27 -17.94 14.91
N SER A 264 -6.91 -19.08 14.66
CA SER A 264 -8.29 -19.36 15.10
C SER A 264 -8.43 -19.32 16.61
N ARG A 265 -7.45 -19.90 17.34
CA ARG A 265 -7.42 -19.87 18.81
C ARG A 265 -7.24 -18.44 19.34
N TRP A 266 -6.46 -17.61 18.64
CA TRP A 266 -6.24 -16.24 19.06
C TRP A 266 -7.46 -15.37 18.80
N ILE A 267 -8.02 -15.42 17.60
CA ILE A 267 -9.14 -14.58 17.18
C ILE A 267 -10.44 -14.93 17.91
N SER A 268 -10.61 -16.16 18.39
CA SER A 268 -11.79 -16.56 19.17
C SER A 268 -11.97 -15.76 20.49
N ARG A 269 -10.93 -15.02 20.93
CA ARG A 269 -10.99 -14.15 22.11
C ARG A 269 -11.62 -12.78 21.81
N VAL A 270 -11.70 -12.40 20.53
CA VAL A 270 -12.30 -11.13 20.11
C VAL A 270 -13.83 -11.28 20.16
N LYS A 271 -14.48 -10.31 20.79
CA LYS A 271 -15.94 -10.22 20.88
C LYS A 271 -16.50 -9.32 19.77
N GLY A 272 -17.78 -9.47 19.46
CA GLY A 272 -18.46 -8.61 18.48
C GLY A 272 -18.04 -8.86 17.02
N ARG A 273 -17.55 -10.06 16.70
CA ARG A 273 -17.10 -10.46 15.37
C ARG A 273 -18.15 -11.31 14.66
N GLN A 274 -18.10 -11.33 13.32
CA GLN A 274 -18.84 -12.32 12.53
C GLN A 274 -18.24 -13.71 12.77
N PRO A 275 -19.04 -14.70 13.20
CA PRO A 275 -18.57 -16.08 13.29
C PRO A 275 -18.13 -16.60 11.91
N LYS A 276 -16.92 -17.10 11.80
CA LYS A 276 -16.36 -17.61 10.55
C LYS A 276 -15.66 -18.94 10.82
N GLN A 277 -15.98 -19.93 10.00
CA GLN A 277 -15.26 -21.20 9.97
C GLN A 277 -14.66 -21.36 8.58
N TYR A 278 -13.40 -21.66 8.49
CA TYR A 278 -12.71 -21.90 7.23
C TYR A 278 -11.66 -23.00 7.38
N ALA A 279 -11.39 -23.70 6.27
CA ALA A 279 -10.39 -24.75 6.21
C ALA A 279 -9.01 -24.16 5.85
N PRO A 280 -7.93 -24.78 6.33
CA PRO A 280 -6.57 -24.42 5.95
C PRO A 280 -6.30 -24.78 4.48
N ARG A 281 -5.16 -24.30 3.95
CA ARG A 281 -4.71 -24.58 2.59
C ARG A 281 -4.57 -26.09 2.37
N LEU A 282 -4.94 -26.52 1.16
CA LEU A 282 -4.66 -27.86 0.65
C LEU A 282 -3.42 -27.86 -0.25
N GLU A 283 -2.67 -28.93 -0.23
CA GLU A 283 -1.61 -29.20 -1.19
C GLU A 283 -2.22 -29.71 -2.53
N PRO A 284 -1.44 -29.75 -3.63
CA PRO A 284 -1.94 -30.19 -4.93
C PRO A 284 -2.51 -31.62 -4.96
N ASP A 285 -2.07 -32.49 -4.06
CA ASP A 285 -2.58 -33.85 -3.89
C ASP A 285 -3.85 -33.95 -3.05
N GLY A 286 -4.38 -32.81 -2.59
CA GLY A 286 -5.58 -32.74 -1.75
C GLY A 286 -5.33 -32.93 -0.25
N SER A 287 -4.12 -33.20 0.17
CA SER A 287 -3.75 -33.26 1.59
C SER A 287 -3.73 -31.85 2.19
N VAL A 288 -3.86 -31.78 3.54
CA VAL A 288 -3.80 -30.49 4.22
C VAL A 288 -2.35 -30.03 4.35
N ALA A 289 -2.08 -28.80 3.94
CA ALA A 289 -0.77 -28.17 4.13
C ALA A 289 -0.48 -27.96 5.61
N GLU A 290 0.45 -28.71 6.19
CA GLU A 290 0.68 -28.69 7.64
C GLU A 290 1.26 -27.35 8.15
N GLY A 291 2.34 -26.87 7.54
CA GLY A 291 3.09 -25.71 8.01
C GLY A 291 3.75 -25.93 9.36
N VAL A 292 4.46 -24.91 9.85
CA VAL A 292 5.13 -24.97 11.15
C VAL A 292 5.00 -23.64 11.88
N VAL A 293 4.61 -23.68 13.15
CA VAL A 293 4.67 -22.53 14.06
C VAL A 293 5.65 -22.84 15.18
N ARG A 294 6.64 -21.96 15.37
CA ARG A 294 7.62 -22.08 16.43
C ARG A 294 7.68 -20.79 17.23
N ARG A 295 7.86 -20.91 18.54
CA ARG A 295 8.20 -19.78 19.40
C ARG A 295 9.71 -19.83 19.63
N PRO A 296 10.50 -18.98 18.99
CA PRO A 296 11.93 -18.95 19.24
C PRO A 296 12.19 -18.42 20.66
N PHE A 297 13.28 -18.84 21.26
CA PHE A 297 13.77 -18.28 22.54
C PHE A 297 14.39 -16.88 22.33
N THR A 298 14.72 -16.54 21.10
CA THR A 298 15.34 -15.30 20.69
C THR A 298 14.35 -14.14 20.76
N ARG A 299 14.72 -13.05 21.41
CA ARG A 299 13.94 -11.81 21.41
C ARG A 299 14.30 -10.96 20.19
N LEU A 300 13.36 -10.15 19.72
CA LEU A 300 13.61 -9.22 18.61
C LEU A 300 14.76 -8.24 18.93
N GLY A 301 15.05 -7.98 20.21
CA GLY A 301 16.20 -7.20 20.67
C GLY A 301 17.56 -7.88 20.48
N GLU A 302 17.59 -9.20 20.30
CA GLU A 302 18.80 -9.98 19.99
C GLU A 302 19.03 -9.98 18.47
N ARG A 303 19.40 -8.82 17.95
CA ARG A 303 19.44 -8.47 16.52
C ARG A 303 20.28 -9.42 15.69
N GLU A 304 21.46 -9.80 16.22
CA GLU A 304 22.38 -10.73 15.55
C GLU A 304 21.77 -12.12 15.38
N ALA A 305 21.06 -12.61 16.38
CA ALA A 305 20.39 -13.91 16.27
C ALA A 305 19.22 -13.88 15.26
N VAL A 306 18.49 -12.76 15.18
CA VAL A 306 17.44 -12.57 14.17
C VAL A 306 18.03 -12.56 12.78
N THR A 307 19.10 -11.80 12.54
CA THR A 307 19.73 -11.69 11.22
C THR A 307 20.41 -13.01 10.82
N ALA A 308 21.05 -13.73 11.73
CA ALA A 308 21.59 -15.06 11.47
C ALA A 308 20.50 -16.07 11.08
N MET A 309 19.32 -16.00 11.70
CA MET A 309 18.18 -16.81 11.33
C MET A 309 17.68 -16.45 9.91
N VAL A 310 17.60 -15.16 9.58
CA VAL A 310 17.21 -14.69 8.26
C VAL A 310 18.19 -15.20 7.19
N ALA A 311 19.49 -15.03 7.42
CA ALA A 311 20.53 -15.49 6.49
C ALA A 311 20.41 -17.00 6.24
N ARG A 312 20.30 -17.82 7.27
CA ARG A 312 20.14 -19.27 7.14
C ARG A 312 18.92 -19.68 6.33
N TYR A 313 17.77 -19.00 6.50
CA TYR A 313 16.58 -19.30 5.70
C TYR A 313 16.71 -18.83 4.27
N ALA A 314 17.31 -17.66 4.05
CA ALA A 314 17.57 -17.15 2.69
C ALA A 314 18.53 -18.07 1.92
N GLU A 315 19.62 -18.55 2.54
CA GLU A 315 20.55 -19.53 1.97
C GLU A 315 19.86 -20.84 1.56
N SER A 316 18.79 -21.23 2.27
CA SER A 316 17.96 -22.37 1.91
C SER A 316 16.94 -22.10 0.80
N GLY A 317 17.01 -20.94 0.13
CA GLY A 317 16.11 -20.52 -0.95
C GLY A 317 14.73 -20.09 -0.49
N ARG A 318 14.54 -19.80 0.80
CA ARG A 318 13.25 -19.37 1.36
C ARG A 318 13.12 -17.86 1.38
N THR A 319 11.95 -17.36 1.07
CA THR A 319 11.59 -15.96 1.31
C THR A 319 11.30 -15.76 2.80
N VAL A 320 11.88 -14.72 3.39
CA VAL A 320 11.71 -14.37 4.79
C VAL A 320 11.04 -13.01 4.90
N ALA A 321 9.98 -12.91 5.70
CA ALA A 321 9.35 -11.64 6.05
C ALA A 321 9.47 -11.41 7.57
N ILE A 322 9.90 -10.21 7.97
CA ILE A 322 9.91 -9.77 9.37
C ILE A 322 8.78 -8.77 9.54
N LEU A 323 7.88 -9.06 10.45
CA LEU A 323 6.71 -8.24 10.73
C LEU A 323 6.77 -7.70 12.16
N ALA A 324 6.39 -6.44 12.33
CA ALA A 324 6.23 -5.81 13.63
C ALA A 324 5.00 -4.89 13.63
N SER A 325 4.43 -4.65 14.80
CA SER A 325 3.27 -3.76 14.94
C SER A 325 3.61 -2.27 14.77
N CYS A 326 4.89 -1.90 14.91
CA CYS A 326 5.35 -0.52 14.75
C CYS A 326 6.70 -0.49 14.02
N SER A 327 6.92 0.48 13.14
CA SER A 327 8.14 0.63 12.35
C SER A 327 9.40 0.78 13.20
N TYR A 328 9.32 1.50 14.34
CA TYR A 328 10.47 1.67 15.25
C TYR A 328 11.01 0.34 15.81
N MET A 329 10.17 -0.68 15.94
CA MET A 329 10.59 -2.01 16.39
C MET A 329 11.54 -2.70 15.40
N LEU A 330 11.45 -2.35 14.12
CA LEU A 330 12.29 -2.90 13.05
C LEU A 330 13.62 -2.14 12.92
N SER A 331 13.73 -0.93 13.43
CA SER A 331 14.91 -0.07 13.24
C SER A 331 16.22 -0.76 13.61
N GLY A 332 16.22 -1.49 14.73
CA GLY A 332 17.39 -2.22 15.19
C GLY A 332 17.76 -3.42 14.31
N VAL A 333 16.78 -4.13 13.77
CA VAL A 333 17.00 -5.24 12.83
C VAL A 333 17.49 -4.71 11.50
N VAL A 334 16.90 -3.63 11.01
CA VAL A 334 17.34 -2.94 9.77
C VAL A 334 18.80 -2.48 9.90
N ALA A 335 19.17 -1.85 11.02
CA ALA A 335 20.56 -1.42 11.26
C ALA A 335 21.53 -2.60 11.26
N GLU A 336 21.15 -3.73 11.85
CA GLU A 336 21.95 -4.93 11.90
C GLU A 336 22.06 -5.61 10.53
N MET A 337 20.98 -5.69 9.76
CA MET A 337 21.04 -6.19 8.38
C MET A 337 21.97 -5.35 7.50
N ARG A 338 21.94 -4.01 7.65
CA ARG A 338 22.88 -3.11 6.98
C ARG A 338 24.32 -3.42 7.37
N ARG A 339 24.61 -3.56 8.67
CA ARG A 339 25.95 -3.88 9.18
C ARG A 339 26.49 -5.19 8.62
N GLN A 340 25.63 -6.18 8.42
CA GLN A 340 25.98 -7.50 7.88
C GLN A 340 25.93 -7.59 6.35
N GLY A 341 25.53 -6.53 5.66
CA GLY A 341 25.37 -6.53 4.21
C GLY A 341 24.22 -7.41 3.70
N LEU A 342 23.24 -7.75 4.56
CA LEU A 342 22.10 -8.56 4.16
C LEU A 342 21.08 -7.71 3.41
N PRO A 343 20.80 -7.99 2.13
CA PRO A 343 19.84 -7.22 1.36
C PRO A 343 18.40 -7.49 1.82
N PHE A 344 17.59 -6.44 1.82
CA PHE A 344 16.17 -6.54 2.17
C PHE A 344 15.32 -5.59 1.33
N HIS A 345 14.01 -5.81 1.33
CA HIS A 345 13.00 -4.93 0.76
C HIS A 345 12.08 -4.43 1.87
N ASN A 346 11.96 -3.11 2.00
CA ASN A 346 10.97 -2.47 2.85
C ASN A 346 9.99 -1.68 1.96
N PRO A 347 8.79 -2.20 1.70
CA PRO A 347 7.83 -1.55 0.80
C PRO A 347 7.33 -0.20 1.32
N TRP A 348 7.46 0.05 2.63
CA TRP A 348 6.95 1.26 3.29
C TRP A 348 7.98 2.40 3.34
N ARG A 349 9.26 2.12 3.16
CA ARG A 349 10.32 3.12 3.17
C ARG A 349 10.79 3.41 1.76
N LYS A 350 10.41 4.58 1.26
CA LYS A 350 10.72 5.08 -0.09
C LYS A 350 11.51 6.39 -0.04
N SER A 351 11.89 6.86 1.16
CA SER A 351 12.61 8.12 1.31
C SER A 351 14.07 8.00 0.82
N ARG A 352 14.57 9.11 0.28
CA ARG A 352 15.95 9.23 -0.19
C ARG A 352 16.89 9.04 1.00
N GLY A 353 17.82 8.09 0.90
CA GLY A 353 18.78 7.75 1.98
C GLY A 353 18.40 6.51 2.81
N ASP A 354 17.22 5.94 2.63
CA ASP A 354 16.88 4.63 3.21
C ASP A 354 17.59 3.53 2.40
N TRP A 355 18.40 2.74 3.09
CA TRP A 355 19.01 1.57 2.46
C TRP A 355 17.95 0.49 2.25
N ASN A 356 17.55 0.30 1.01
CA ASN A 356 16.51 -0.63 0.60
C ASN A 356 16.90 -1.29 -0.74
N PRO A 357 17.99 -2.08 -0.76
CA PRO A 357 18.65 -2.49 -1.99
C PRO A 357 17.81 -3.34 -2.93
N LEU A 358 16.79 -4.04 -2.42
CA LEU A 358 15.88 -4.86 -3.22
C LEU A 358 14.63 -4.13 -3.68
N THR A 359 14.44 -2.86 -3.27
CA THR A 359 13.30 -2.08 -3.73
C THR A 359 13.58 -1.51 -5.12
N PRO A 360 12.77 -1.78 -6.13
CA PRO A 360 12.95 -1.18 -7.44
C PRO A 360 12.75 0.34 -7.34
N GLY A 361 13.77 1.11 -7.73
CA GLY A 361 13.65 2.54 -7.96
C GLY A 361 12.84 2.77 -9.24
N ARG A 362 13.28 3.64 -10.15
CA ARG A 362 12.64 3.84 -11.47
C ARG A 362 12.75 2.60 -12.39
N GLY A 363 12.23 1.45 -11.90
CA GLY A 363 12.23 0.16 -12.61
C GLY A 363 13.40 -0.78 -12.31
N VAL A 364 14.46 -0.32 -11.61
CA VAL A 364 15.67 -1.14 -11.32
C VAL A 364 16.07 -0.95 -9.86
N SER A 365 16.22 -2.04 -9.11
CA SER A 365 16.69 -2.00 -7.72
C SER A 365 18.19 -1.73 -7.62
N THR A 366 18.68 -1.32 -6.45
CA THR A 366 20.11 -1.20 -6.19
C THR A 366 20.81 -2.56 -6.30
N ALA A 367 20.14 -3.64 -5.88
CA ALA A 367 20.66 -5.00 -6.03
C ALA A 367 20.82 -5.39 -7.52
N ASP A 368 19.83 -5.10 -8.36
CA ASP A 368 19.92 -5.37 -9.81
C ASP A 368 21.09 -4.60 -10.46
N ARG A 369 21.31 -3.37 -10.01
CA ARG A 369 22.44 -2.55 -10.48
C ARG A 369 23.78 -3.14 -10.05
N LEU A 370 23.88 -3.60 -8.81
CA LEU A 370 25.07 -4.23 -8.28
C LEU A 370 25.35 -5.57 -8.99
N ILE A 371 24.32 -6.38 -9.21
CA ILE A 371 24.42 -7.64 -9.95
C ILE A 371 24.89 -7.37 -11.39
N ALA A 372 24.29 -6.37 -12.07
CA ALA A 372 24.70 -6.01 -13.43
C ALA A 372 26.16 -5.50 -13.48
N TRP A 373 26.66 -4.89 -12.41
CA TRP A 373 28.04 -4.48 -12.31
C TRP A 373 29.00 -5.65 -12.05
N LEU A 374 28.68 -6.53 -11.08
CA LEU A 374 29.53 -7.66 -10.67
C LEU A 374 29.52 -8.84 -11.63
N GLY A 375 28.45 -9.03 -12.35
CA GLY A 375 28.24 -10.19 -13.25
C GLY A 375 28.04 -9.76 -14.71
N PRO A 376 29.06 -9.18 -15.37
CA PRO A 376 28.91 -8.77 -16.76
C PRO A 376 28.54 -9.97 -17.64
N SER A 377 27.50 -9.81 -18.45
CA SER A 377 27.19 -10.76 -19.53
C SER A 377 28.28 -10.62 -20.57
N ARG A 378 29.28 -11.47 -20.51
CA ARG A 378 30.42 -11.40 -21.43
C ARG A 378 29.92 -11.35 -22.87
N ARG A 379 30.22 -10.24 -23.55
CA ARG A 379 29.96 -10.12 -24.98
C ARG A 379 30.81 -11.14 -25.74
N ALA A 380 30.38 -11.51 -26.95
CA ALA A 380 31.12 -12.43 -27.81
C ALA A 380 32.56 -11.99 -28.10
N ASP A 381 32.85 -10.67 -27.97
CA ASP A 381 34.17 -10.06 -28.10
C ASP A 381 34.99 -10.03 -26.79
N GLY A 382 34.48 -10.57 -25.69
CA GLY A 382 35.12 -10.58 -24.38
C GLY A 382 35.14 -9.24 -23.65
N SER A 383 34.40 -8.23 -24.14
CA SER A 383 34.49 -6.83 -23.67
C SER A 383 33.66 -6.47 -22.43
N GLY A 384 33.26 -7.43 -21.61
CA GLY A 384 32.58 -7.13 -20.34
C GLY A 384 31.09 -6.84 -20.49
N TRP A 385 30.65 -5.64 -20.11
CA TRP A 385 29.21 -5.32 -20.00
C TRP A 385 28.54 -5.00 -21.34
N THR A 386 27.23 -5.30 -21.40
CA THR A 386 26.33 -4.76 -22.45
C THR A 386 25.95 -3.32 -22.16
N LEU A 387 25.41 -2.60 -23.16
CA LEU A 387 24.91 -1.22 -22.97
C LEU A 387 23.81 -1.15 -21.90
N GLU A 388 22.93 -2.16 -21.85
CA GLU A 388 21.86 -2.24 -20.87
C GLU A 388 22.42 -2.38 -19.44
N GLU A 389 23.42 -3.23 -19.26
CA GLU A 389 24.13 -3.37 -17.98
C GLU A 389 24.84 -2.08 -17.57
N LEU A 390 25.54 -1.42 -18.49
CA LEU A 390 26.17 -0.13 -18.27
C LEU A 390 25.16 0.95 -17.84
N LYS A 391 24.01 1.02 -18.52
CA LYS A 391 22.91 1.92 -18.14
C LYS A 391 22.37 1.61 -16.75
N ARG A 392 22.31 0.35 -16.36
CA ARG A 392 21.83 -0.07 -15.02
C ARG A 392 22.80 0.35 -13.93
N TRP A 393 24.08 0.04 -14.07
CA TRP A 393 25.03 0.21 -12.96
C TRP A 393 25.79 1.54 -12.95
N SER A 394 25.89 2.26 -14.07
CA SER A 394 26.67 3.52 -14.14
C SER A 394 26.28 4.55 -13.06
N SER A 395 25.03 4.48 -12.56
CA SER A 395 24.56 5.39 -11.51
C SER A 395 25.15 5.13 -10.12
N ILE A 396 25.59 3.89 -9.83
CA ILE A 396 26.11 3.50 -8.50
C ILE A 396 27.62 3.67 -8.33
N VAL A 397 28.35 3.96 -9.39
CA VAL A 397 29.80 4.15 -9.34
C VAL A 397 30.19 5.62 -9.42
N SER A 398 31.36 5.96 -8.90
CA SER A 398 31.88 7.33 -8.93
C SER A 398 32.40 7.72 -10.33
N SER A 399 32.11 8.97 -10.74
CA SER A 399 32.73 9.55 -11.95
C SER A 399 34.12 10.09 -11.63
N GLY A 400 35.08 9.81 -12.51
CA GLY A 400 36.45 10.22 -12.37
C GLY A 400 37.38 9.10 -11.88
N THR A 401 36.86 8.10 -11.18
CA THR A 401 37.61 6.89 -10.76
C THR A 401 37.18 5.65 -11.49
N MET A 402 35.88 5.34 -11.45
CA MET A 402 35.30 4.14 -12.05
C MET A 402 34.69 4.38 -13.44
N LEU A 403 34.33 5.61 -13.72
CA LEU A 403 33.87 6.09 -15.02
C LEU A 403 34.57 7.38 -15.39
N ALA A 404 34.89 7.58 -16.66
CA ALA A 404 35.41 8.85 -17.16
C ALA A 404 34.42 9.99 -16.88
N ARG A 405 34.95 11.23 -16.74
CA ARG A 405 34.08 12.40 -16.55
C ARG A 405 33.16 12.58 -17.75
N GLY A 406 31.85 12.74 -17.49
CA GLY A 406 30.82 12.86 -18.51
C GLY A 406 30.24 11.52 -19.01
N ALA A 407 30.92 10.40 -18.80
CA ALA A 407 30.50 9.09 -19.29
C ALA A 407 29.07 8.69 -18.90
N LYS A 408 28.60 9.06 -17.68
CA LYS A 408 27.20 8.77 -17.25
C LYS A 408 26.15 9.38 -18.18
N ALA A 409 26.38 10.61 -18.63
CA ALA A 409 25.45 11.29 -19.54
C ALA A 409 25.49 10.68 -20.94
N ASP A 410 26.68 10.28 -21.40
CA ASP A 410 26.88 9.64 -22.69
C ASP A 410 26.23 8.24 -22.71
N ILE A 411 26.49 7.42 -21.68
CA ILE A 411 25.89 6.09 -21.51
C ILE A 411 24.37 6.17 -21.49
N ALA A 412 23.81 7.17 -20.79
CA ALA A 412 22.35 7.30 -20.70
C ALA A 412 21.69 7.61 -22.05
N LYS A 413 22.40 8.30 -22.96
CA LYS A 413 21.90 8.70 -24.28
C LYS A 413 22.26 7.74 -25.41
N ALA A 414 23.19 6.80 -25.17
CA ALA A 414 23.64 5.89 -26.21
C ALA A 414 22.52 4.89 -26.60
N ASP A 415 22.41 4.64 -27.87
CA ASP A 415 21.51 3.61 -28.42
C ASP A 415 22.25 2.32 -28.78
N GLU A 416 23.55 2.42 -29.06
CA GLU A 416 24.45 1.32 -29.34
C GLU A 416 25.74 1.42 -28.51
N LEU A 417 26.44 0.32 -28.34
CA LEU A 417 27.69 0.24 -27.62
C LEU A 417 28.78 -0.34 -28.53
N THR A 418 29.82 0.47 -28.76
CA THR A 418 31.03 0.00 -29.44
C THR A 418 32.17 -0.20 -28.44
N TYR A 419 33.21 -0.96 -28.83
CA TYR A 419 34.41 -1.11 -28.03
C TYR A 419 35.11 0.25 -27.77
N ALA A 420 35.09 1.14 -28.77
CA ALA A 420 35.64 2.48 -28.64
C ALA A 420 34.91 3.33 -27.57
N ASP A 421 33.60 3.17 -27.45
CA ASP A 421 32.82 3.82 -26.40
C ASP A 421 33.19 3.29 -25.02
N MET A 422 33.37 1.98 -24.87
CA MET A 422 33.80 1.37 -23.61
C MET A 422 35.17 1.86 -23.18
N VAL A 423 36.16 1.92 -24.08
CA VAL A 423 37.51 2.48 -23.80
C VAL A 423 37.44 3.97 -23.43
N ARG A 424 36.52 4.73 -24.04
CA ARG A 424 36.31 6.15 -23.71
C ARG A 424 35.63 6.37 -22.37
N TRP A 425 34.67 5.50 -21.99
CA TRP A 425 33.88 5.68 -20.79
C TRP A 425 34.45 5.01 -19.54
N LEU A 426 35.22 3.93 -19.73
CA LEU A 426 35.76 3.14 -18.63
C LEU A 426 37.28 3.32 -18.53
N PRO A 427 37.84 3.64 -17.36
CA PRO A 427 39.28 3.54 -17.13
C PRO A 427 39.81 2.15 -17.49
N THR A 428 41.06 2.08 -17.94
CA THR A 428 41.67 0.82 -18.38
C THR A 428 41.59 -0.28 -17.31
N GLU A 429 41.79 0.09 -16.05
CA GLU A 429 41.70 -0.84 -14.91
C GLU A 429 40.29 -1.40 -14.73
N THR A 430 39.27 -0.54 -14.82
CA THR A 430 37.87 -0.95 -14.72
C THR A 430 37.48 -1.87 -15.89
N LEU A 431 37.95 -1.57 -17.09
CA LEU A 431 37.71 -2.37 -18.28
C LEU A 431 38.36 -3.75 -18.16
N ALA A 432 39.62 -3.80 -17.71
CA ALA A 432 40.37 -5.05 -17.51
C ALA A 432 39.74 -5.91 -16.41
N ALA A 433 39.38 -5.31 -15.26
CA ALA A 433 38.73 -6.02 -14.16
C ALA A 433 37.34 -6.55 -14.56
N GLY A 434 36.56 -5.79 -15.35
CA GLY A 434 35.29 -6.25 -15.89
C GLY A 434 35.41 -7.44 -16.83
N ALA A 435 36.46 -7.48 -17.64
CA ALA A 435 36.77 -8.62 -18.52
C ALA A 435 37.25 -9.85 -17.75
N ALA A 436 38.03 -9.65 -16.68
CA ALA A 436 38.55 -10.72 -15.83
C ALA A 436 37.55 -11.24 -14.79
N GLY A 437 36.59 -10.43 -14.36
CA GLY A 437 35.67 -10.72 -13.26
C GLY A 437 36.15 -10.29 -11.87
N ASP A 438 37.27 -9.55 -11.80
CA ASP A 438 37.96 -9.16 -10.55
C ASP A 438 37.57 -7.75 -10.07
N LEU A 439 36.31 -7.38 -10.25
CA LEU A 439 35.81 -6.02 -10.00
C LEU A 439 35.91 -5.57 -8.54
N LEU A 440 35.89 -6.51 -7.59
CA LEU A 440 36.03 -6.21 -6.16
C LEU A 440 37.48 -5.90 -5.74
N GLU A 441 38.45 -6.21 -6.59
CA GLU A 441 39.87 -5.95 -6.34
C GLU A 441 40.34 -4.59 -6.90
N LEU A 442 39.42 -3.84 -7.52
CA LEU A 442 39.76 -2.52 -8.07
C LEU A 442 40.23 -1.55 -6.97
N PRO A 443 41.39 -0.92 -7.14
CA PRO A 443 41.84 0.15 -6.23
C PRO A 443 40.84 1.31 -6.30
N HIS A 444 40.53 1.89 -5.15
CA HIS A 444 39.60 3.03 -5.05
C HIS A 444 38.15 2.74 -5.45
N LEU A 445 37.70 1.49 -5.24
CA LEU A 445 36.30 1.11 -5.45
C LEU A 445 35.39 1.91 -4.51
N GLU A 446 34.60 2.83 -5.07
CA GLU A 446 33.56 3.58 -4.38
C GLU A 446 32.20 3.31 -5.04
N LEU A 447 31.31 2.69 -4.32
CA LEU A 447 29.92 2.44 -4.74
C LEU A 447 28.97 3.35 -3.94
N SER A 448 28.15 4.12 -4.65
CA SER A 448 27.03 4.84 -4.05
C SER A 448 25.81 3.94 -4.03
N LEU A 449 25.57 3.27 -2.92
CA LEU A 449 24.46 2.33 -2.72
C LEU A 449 23.24 3.00 -2.07
N THR A 450 23.15 4.33 -2.13
CA THR A 450 22.04 5.13 -1.56
C THR A 450 20.88 5.30 -2.52
#